data_b3b53232bbae1d346d77055a85b26673
#
_entry.id   b3b53232bbae1d346d77055a85b26673
#
_cell.length_a   1.000
_cell.length_b   1.000
_cell.length_c   1.000
_cell.angle_alpha   90.00
_cell.angle_beta   90.00
_cell.angle_gamma   90.00
#
_symmetry.space_group_name_H-M   'P 1'
#
loop_
_entity.id
_entity.type
_entity.pdbx_description
1 polymer ?
#
loop_
_entity_poly.entity_id
_entity_poly.type
_entity_poly.pdbx_seq_one_letter_code
_entity_poly.pdbx_strand_id
1 'polypeptide(L)'
;ASDVYKRQERSGQTDPLEAEGYAPYRNERMIDNMPIVANLARGPVGYIGPRSLVLEQLQLMVNQLAFFHSYHDVQFITIMPEEELEQWQWMRWLPHATLQDMNVRGFVYNQRTRDQVLNSLTQILKLRRSQQDSKESVESTLFSPHYVVIVTDEKLILDHIIMEFFTEDPT
;
A
#
# COMPACT_ATOMS: atom_id res chain seq x y z
N ALA A 1 15.93 7.98 -3.73
CA ALA A 1 16.36 7.62 -5.07
C ALA A 1 15.91 6.19 -5.31
N SER A 2 14.76 6.04 -5.99
CA SER A 2 14.27 4.72 -6.34
C SER A 2 15.24 4.14 -7.37
N ASP A 3 15.98 3.12 -6.99
CA ASP A 3 16.64 2.23 -7.92
C ASP A 3 15.58 1.36 -8.60
N VAL A 4 14.83 2.00 -9.48
CA VAL A 4 14.21 1.29 -10.58
C VAL A 4 15.38 0.73 -11.37
N TYR A 5 15.53 -0.57 -11.41
CA TYR A 5 16.42 -1.24 -12.34
C TYR A 5 16.03 -0.79 -13.74
N LYS A 6 16.61 0.31 -14.20
CA LYS A 6 16.57 0.69 -15.60
C LYS A 6 17.32 -0.42 -16.32
N ARG A 7 16.57 -1.23 -17.05
CA ARG A 7 17.12 -2.11 -18.07
C ARG A 7 17.92 -1.22 -19.01
N GLN A 8 19.22 -1.12 -18.77
CA GLN A 8 20.12 -0.48 -19.70
C GLN A 8 20.13 -1.39 -20.93
N GLU A 9 19.37 -1.02 -21.96
CA GLU A 9 19.61 -1.54 -23.28
C GLU A 9 21.00 -1.05 -23.69
N ARG A 10 21.99 -1.91 -23.51
CA ARG A 10 23.32 -1.71 -24.09
C ARG A 10 23.14 -1.82 -25.59
N SER A 11 23.20 -0.66 -26.27
CA SER A 11 23.30 -0.60 -27.72
C SER A 11 24.57 -1.32 -28.18
N GLY A 12 24.39 -2.41 -28.88
CA GLY A 12 25.24 -3.14 -29.77
C GLY A 12 26.71 -2.80 -29.83
N GLN A 13 27.50 -3.53 -29.11
CA GLN A 13 28.77 -4.19 -29.41
C GLN A 13 29.19 -4.89 -28.11
N THR A 14 28.73 -6.11 -27.96
CA THR A 14 29.20 -6.96 -26.86
C THR A 14 30.61 -7.40 -27.22
N ASP A 15 31.60 -7.10 -26.37
CA ASP A 15 32.93 -7.64 -26.46
C ASP A 15 32.81 -9.17 -26.55
N PRO A 16 33.48 -9.85 -27.50
CA PRO A 16 33.46 -11.29 -27.64
C PRO A 16 33.81 -12.04 -26.35
N LEU A 17 34.71 -11.49 -25.54
CA LEU A 17 35.07 -12.03 -24.23
C LEU A 17 33.95 -11.88 -23.17
N GLU A 18 33.18 -10.78 -23.21
CA GLU A 18 31.97 -10.63 -22.38
C GLU A 18 30.89 -11.63 -22.78
N ALA A 19 30.71 -11.86 -24.09
CA ALA A 19 29.75 -12.82 -24.60
C ALA A 19 30.09 -14.26 -24.18
N GLU A 20 31.38 -14.63 -24.19
CA GLU A 20 31.85 -15.94 -23.78
C GLU A 20 31.74 -16.13 -22.24
N GLY A 21 32.05 -15.09 -21.46
CA GLY A 21 31.87 -15.09 -20.00
C GLY A 21 30.41 -15.19 -19.54
N TYR A 22 29.48 -14.65 -20.33
CA TYR A 22 28.01 -14.72 -20.02
C TYR A 22 27.33 -15.96 -20.62
N ALA A 23 27.98 -16.71 -21.50
CA ALA A 23 27.39 -17.90 -22.14
C ALA A 23 26.87 -18.94 -21.12
N PRO A 24 27.61 -19.31 -20.05
CA PRO A 24 27.12 -20.26 -19.06
C PRO A 24 25.94 -19.74 -18.23
N TYR A 25 25.78 -18.42 -18.09
CA TYR A 25 24.72 -17.80 -17.30
C TYR A 25 23.50 -17.36 -18.12
N ARG A 26 23.47 -17.68 -19.41
CA ARG A 26 22.39 -17.25 -20.32
C ARG A 26 21.03 -17.80 -19.92
N ASN A 27 20.99 -18.99 -19.32
CA ASN A 27 19.77 -19.63 -18.82
C ASN A 27 19.38 -19.18 -17.40
N GLU A 28 20.27 -18.51 -16.68
CA GLU A 28 20.04 -18.06 -15.30
C GLU A 28 19.48 -16.63 -15.22
N ARG A 29 19.23 -15.99 -16.36
CA ARG A 29 18.63 -14.64 -16.40
C ARG A 29 17.15 -14.61 -16.06
N MET A 30 16.50 -15.74 -15.99
CA MET A 30 15.11 -15.88 -15.59
C MET A 30 15.06 -16.71 -14.31
N ILE A 31 14.90 -16.08 -13.18
CA ILE A 31 14.59 -16.76 -11.94
C ILE A 31 13.07 -16.92 -11.93
N ASP A 32 12.61 -18.15 -12.13
CA ASP A 32 11.19 -18.47 -12.02
C ASP A 32 10.75 -18.33 -10.56
N ASN A 33 9.56 -17.78 -10.39
CA ASN A 33 8.92 -17.63 -9.07
C ASN A 33 9.70 -16.75 -8.07
N MET A 34 10.44 -15.77 -8.54
CA MET A 34 11.08 -14.79 -7.66
C MET A 34 10.01 -13.95 -6.97
N PRO A 35 9.98 -13.86 -5.62
CA PRO A 35 9.03 -13.02 -4.93
C PRO A 35 9.27 -11.55 -5.24
N ILE A 36 8.19 -10.84 -5.62
CA ILE A 36 8.21 -9.39 -5.77
C ILE A 36 7.87 -8.79 -4.41
N VAL A 37 8.79 -8.04 -3.84
CA VAL A 37 8.61 -7.39 -2.53
C VAL A 37 8.29 -5.93 -2.74
N ALA A 38 7.17 -5.47 -2.15
CA ALA A 38 6.80 -4.07 -2.10
C ALA A 38 6.92 -3.56 -0.66
N ASN A 39 7.59 -2.42 -0.46
CA ASN A 39 7.71 -1.79 0.84
C ASN A 39 6.65 -0.70 0.98
N LEU A 40 5.54 -1.01 1.66
CA LEU A 40 4.43 -0.10 1.86
C LEU A 40 4.78 1.13 2.71
N ALA A 41 5.83 1.05 3.52
CA ALA A 41 6.29 2.19 4.34
C ALA A 41 7.00 3.28 3.51
N ARG A 42 7.39 2.97 2.26
CA ARG A 42 8.08 3.92 1.37
C ARG A 42 7.16 4.74 0.49
N GLY A 43 5.88 4.42 0.45
CA GLY A 43 4.92 5.14 -0.37
C GLY A 43 3.82 4.24 -0.95
N PRO A 44 2.95 4.80 -1.79
CA PRO A 44 1.85 4.06 -2.39
C PRO A 44 2.34 3.01 -3.39
N VAL A 45 1.64 1.89 -3.45
CA VAL A 45 1.87 0.80 -4.41
C VAL A 45 0.65 0.66 -5.29
N GLY A 46 0.85 0.76 -6.61
CA GLY A 46 -0.22 0.59 -7.60
C GLY A 46 -0.20 -0.81 -8.24
N TYR A 47 -1.38 -1.41 -8.36
CA TYR A 47 -1.60 -2.66 -9.08
C TYR A 47 -2.33 -2.37 -10.38
N ILE A 48 -1.76 -2.82 -11.50
CA ILE A 48 -2.31 -2.61 -12.84
C ILE A 48 -2.57 -3.96 -13.50
N GLY A 49 -3.79 -4.16 -13.99
CA GLY A 49 -4.17 -5.41 -14.66
C GLY A 49 -5.68 -5.60 -14.76
N PRO A 50 -6.15 -6.77 -15.18
CA PRO A 50 -7.56 -7.12 -15.15
C PRO A 50 -8.12 -7.03 -13.74
N ARG A 51 -9.32 -6.44 -13.61
CA ARG A 51 -9.93 -6.12 -12.31
C ARG A 51 -9.95 -7.29 -11.32
N SER A 52 -10.36 -8.47 -11.78
CA SER A 52 -10.42 -9.66 -10.95
C SER A 52 -9.06 -10.05 -10.37
N LEU A 53 -8.01 -10.02 -11.19
CA LEU A 53 -6.66 -10.35 -10.74
C LEU A 53 -6.09 -9.30 -9.79
N VAL A 54 -6.39 -8.02 -10.02
CA VAL A 54 -6.00 -6.95 -9.10
C VAL A 54 -6.65 -7.14 -7.73
N LEU A 55 -7.95 -7.45 -7.69
CA LEU A 55 -8.67 -7.70 -6.44
C LEU A 55 -8.12 -8.92 -5.70
N GLU A 56 -7.81 -10.01 -6.41
CA GLU A 56 -7.16 -11.20 -5.83
C GLU A 56 -5.80 -10.86 -5.21
N GLN A 57 -4.97 -10.07 -5.89
CA GLN A 57 -3.67 -9.65 -5.38
C GLN A 57 -3.78 -8.75 -4.15
N LEU A 58 -4.74 -7.83 -4.15
CA LEU A 58 -5.01 -6.98 -2.98
C LEU A 58 -5.48 -7.80 -1.78
N GLN A 59 -6.36 -8.77 -2.00
CA GLN A 59 -6.83 -9.69 -0.95
C GLN A 59 -5.68 -10.55 -0.40
N LEU A 60 -4.80 -11.03 -1.28
CA LEU A 60 -3.60 -11.79 -0.87
C LEU A 60 -2.68 -10.91 -0.02
N MET A 61 -2.45 -9.67 -0.42
CA MET A 61 -1.65 -8.70 0.35
C MET A 61 -2.25 -8.47 1.75
N VAL A 62 -3.55 -8.27 1.85
CA VAL A 62 -4.25 -8.10 3.13
C VAL A 62 -4.06 -9.32 4.03
N ASN A 63 -4.23 -10.53 3.47
CA ASN A 63 -4.03 -11.76 4.23
C ASN A 63 -2.59 -11.91 4.71
N GLN A 64 -1.60 -11.60 3.88
CA GLN A 64 -0.20 -11.63 4.26
C GLN A 64 0.10 -10.64 5.39
N LEU A 65 -0.37 -9.41 5.27
CA LEU A 65 -0.17 -8.38 6.31
C LEU A 65 -0.85 -8.77 7.61
N ALA A 66 -2.10 -9.26 7.55
CA ALA A 66 -2.84 -9.70 8.74
C ALA A 66 -2.21 -10.92 9.43
N PHE A 67 -1.53 -11.78 8.67
CA PHE A 67 -0.86 -12.95 9.21
C PHE A 67 0.45 -12.59 9.94
N PHE A 68 1.21 -11.65 9.40
CA PHE A 68 2.53 -11.29 9.93
C PHE A 68 2.53 -10.14 10.93
N HIS A 69 1.45 -9.35 11.00
CA HIS A 69 1.36 -8.18 11.87
C HIS A 69 0.15 -8.28 12.79
N SER A 70 0.30 -7.75 13.99
CA SER A 70 -0.80 -7.57 14.93
C SER A 70 -1.75 -6.45 14.45
N TYR A 71 -3.03 -6.54 14.83
CA TYR A 71 -3.99 -5.45 14.61
C TYR A 71 -3.65 -4.17 15.42
N HIS A 72 -2.75 -4.26 16.39
CA HIS A 72 -2.17 -3.11 17.08
C HIS A 72 -1.11 -2.41 16.24
N ASP A 73 -0.50 -3.12 15.30
CA ASP A 73 0.57 -2.60 14.44
C ASP A 73 0.04 -2.13 13.09
N VAL A 74 -0.95 -2.86 12.52
CA VAL A 74 -1.51 -2.57 11.20
C VAL A 74 -3.03 -2.62 11.24
N GLN A 75 -3.68 -1.62 10.66
CA GLN A 75 -5.13 -1.59 10.46
C GLN A 75 -5.46 -1.27 9.00
N PHE A 76 -6.57 -1.84 8.51
CA PHE A 76 -6.98 -1.70 7.11
C PHE A 76 -8.17 -0.77 6.95
N ILE A 77 -8.10 0.09 5.94
CA ILE A 77 -9.21 0.89 5.44
C ILE A 77 -9.37 0.56 3.96
N THR A 78 -10.53 0.06 3.57
CA THR A 78 -10.82 -0.32 2.19
C THR A 78 -11.86 0.63 1.61
N ILE A 79 -11.49 1.34 0.55
CA ILE A 79 -12.34 2.28 -0.19
C ILE A 79 -12.69 1.61 -1.51
N MET A 80 -13.97 1.29 -1.68
CA MET A 80 -14.45 0.45 -2.76
C MET A 80 -15.83 0.92 -3.24
N PRO A 81 -16.23 0.61 -4.48
CA PRO A 81 -17.59 0.79 -4.90
C PRO A 81 -18.52 -0.18 -4.16
N GLU A 82 -19.78 0.18 -4.00
CA GLU A 82 -20.76 -0.61 -3.23
C GLU A 82 -20.94 -2.03 -3.81
N GLU A 83 -20.78 -2.18 -5.11
CA GLU A 83 -20.89 -3.45 -5.83
C GLU A 83 -19.79 -4.46 -5.43
N GLU A 84 -18.67 -3.98 -4.93
CA GLU A 84 -17.56 -4.82 -4.48
C GLU A 84 -17.64 -5.21 -3.00
N LEU A 85 -18.61 -4.68 -2.26
CA LEU A 85 -18.72 -4.90 -0.83
C LEU A 85 -18.76 -6.39 -0.44
N GLU A 86 -19.43 -7.22 -1.22
CA GLU A 86 -19.51 -8.66 -0.96
C GLU A 86 -18.14 -9.33 -1.06
N GLN A 87 -17.28 -8.88 -1.98
CA GLN A 87 -15.94 -9.45 -2.17
C GLN A 87 -14.99 -9.11 -1.02
N TRP A 88 -15.27 -8.04 -0.28
CA TRP A 88 -14.48 -7.58 0.85
C TRP A 88 -15.08 -7.92 2.21
N GLN A 89 -16.30 -8.44 2.27
CA GLN A 89 -16.99 -8.74 3.54
C GLN A 89 -16.26 -9.70 4.47
N TRP A 90 -15.43 -10.59 3.94
CA TRP A 90 -14.63 -11.51 4.74
C TRP A 90 -13.66 -10.78 5.69
N MET A 91 -13.18 -9.59 5.32
CA MET A 91 -12.30 -8.78 6.18
C MET A 91 -12.97 -8.38 7.49
N ARG A 92 -14.30 -8.39 7.59
CA ARG A 92 -15.02 -8.08 8.83
C ARG A 92 -14.65 -9.02 9.99
N TRP A 93 -14.12 -10.19 9.68
CA TRP A 93 -13.67 -11.15 10.66
C TRP A 93 -12.23 -10.91 11.11
N LEU A 94 -11.48 -10.08 10.39
CA LEU A 94 -10.15 -9.66 10.79
C LEU A 94 -10.25 -8.53 11.82
N PRO A 95 -9.61 -8.64 12.99
CA PRO A 95 -9.55 -7.55 13.96
C PRO A 95 -8.88 -6.29 13.38
N HIS A 96 -7.99 -6.44 12.39
CA HIS A 96 -7.32 -5.38 11.66
C HIS A 96 -8.27 -4.46 10.87
N ALA A 97 -9.46 -4.93 10.48
CA ALA A 97 -10.46 -4.14 9.76
C ALA A 97 -11.37 -3.34 10.71
N THR A 98 -11.15 -3.42 12.01
CA THR A 98 -11.82 -2.59 13.01
C THR A 98 -10.86 -1.52 13.48
N LEU A 99 -11.18 -0.26 13.20
CA LEU A 99 -10.40 0.89 13.62
C LEU A 99 -10.71 1.16 15.09
N GLN A 100 -9.84 0.70 15.98
CA GLN A 100 -10.11 0.66 17.42
C GLN A 100 -10.30 2.05 18.02
N ASP A 101 -9.47 3.02 17.61
CA ASP A 101 -9.54 4.40 18.10
C ASP A 101 -10.85 5.10 17.70
N MET A 102 -11.52 4.61 16.67
CA MET A 102 -12.76 5.18 16.14
C MET A 102 -13.98 4.30 16.43
N ASN A 103 -13.75 3.07 16.87
CA ASN A 103 -14.79 2.04 17.06
C ASN A 103 -15.69 1.86 15.83
N VAL A 104 -15.11 1.92 14.63
CA VAL A 104 -15.79 1.75 13.35
C VAL A 104 -15.06 0.72 12.49
N ARG A 105 -15.78 0.17 11.52
CA ARG A 105 -15.20 -0.70 10.51
C ARG A 105 -14.51 0.14 9.44
N GLY A 106 -13.34 -0.32 8.98
CA GLY A 106 -12.56 0.33 7.94
C GLY A 106 -13.12 0.13 6.51
N PHE A 107 -14.45 0.15 6.33
CA PHE A 107 -15.10 0.03 5.02
C PHE A 107 -15.71 1.35 4.60
N VAL A 108 -15.29 1.83 3.42
CA VAL A 108 -15.79 3.05 2.78
C VAL A 108 -16.36 2.67 1.42
N TYR A 109 -17.66 2.68 1.27
CA TYR A 109 -18.36 2.28 0.04
C TYR A 109 -19.50 3.22 -0.35
N ASN A 110 -19.83 4.20 0.52
CA ASN A 110 -20.81 5.24 0.24
C ASN A 110 -20.45 6.53 1.01
N GLN A 111 -21.21 7.58 0.76
CA GLN A 111 -20.98 8.90 1.36
C GLN A 111 -20.97 8.86 2.89
N ARG A 112 -21.89 8.11 3.50
CA ARG A 112 -22.01 8.02 4.96
C ARG A 112 -20.77 7.36 5.59
N THR A 113 -20.34 6.21 5.04
CA THR A 113 -19.16 5.51 5.54
C THR A 113 -17.89 6.30 5.27
N ARG A 114 -17.85 7.01 4.13
CA ARG A 114 -16.76 7.94 3.80
C ARG A 114 -16.60 9.00 4.89
N ASP A 115 -17.66 9.73 5.17
CA ASP A 115 -17.61 10.84 6.12
C ASP A 115 -17.27 10.34 7.53
N GLN A 116 -17.78 9.17 7.92
CA GLN A 116 -17.50 8.58 9.22
C GLN A 116 -16.03 8.16 9.36
N VAL A 117 -15.49 7.43 8.39
CA VAL A 117 -14.15 6.85 8.46
C VAL A 117 -13.07 7.87 8.12
N LEU A 118 -13.22 8.56 6.98
CA LEU A 118 -12.16 9.44 6.48
C LEU A 118 -12.03 10.74 7.28
N ASN A 119 -13.11 11.31 7.81
CA ASN A 119 -13.02 12.48 8.70
C ASN A 119 -12.25 12.12 9.99
N SER A 120 -12.56 10.97 10.59
CA SER A 120 -11.88 10.51 11.79
C SER A 120 -10.40 10.21 11.52
N LEU A 121 -10.09 9.55 10.41
CA LEU A 121 -8.71 9.30 9.99
C LEU A 121 -7.94 10.61 9.76
N THR A 122 -8.57 11.58 9.10
CA THR A 122 -7.96 12.90 8.87
C THR A 122 -7.58 13.58 10.18
N GLN A 123 -8.43 13.49 11.20
CA GLN A 123 -8.12 14.06 12.52
C GLN A 123 -6.91 13.38 13.18
N ILE A 124 -6.85 12.05 13.10
CA ILE A 124 -5.71 11.28 13.62
C ILE A 124 -4.42 11.67 12.91
N LEU A 125 -4.46 11.74 11.58
CA LEU A 125 -3.28 12.12 10.78
C LEU A 125 -2.81 13.54 11.08
N LYS A 126 -3.72 14.50 11.23
CA LYS A 126 -3.39 15.88 11.66
C LYS A 126 -2.73 15.90 13.04
N LEU A 127 -3.23 15.11 13.98
CA LEU A 127 -2.65 15.01 15.32
C LEU A 127 -1.23 14.41 15.26
N ARG A 128 -1.04 13.33 14.50
CA ARG A 128 0.27 12.71 14.31
C ARG A 128 1.28 13.67 13.69
N ARG A 129 0.86 14.42 12.67
CA ARG A 129 1.69 15.45 12.02
C ARG A 129 2.10 16.54 13.02
N SER A 130 1.15 17.06 13.80
CA SER A 130 1.48 18.08 14.81
C SER A 130 2.42 17.57 15.91
N GLN A 131 2.34 16.29 16.26
CA GLN A 131 3.27 15.65 17.20
C GLN A 131 4.67 15.44 16.61
N GLN A 132 4.76 15.20 15.32
CA GLN A 132 6.02 15.08 14.60
C GLN A 132 6.71 16.43 14.49
N ASP A 133 5.97 17.49 14.13
CA ASP A 133 6.47 18.85 14.00
C ASP A 133 6.95 19.44 15.35
N SER A 134 6.37 19.01 16.46
CA SER A 134 6.70 19.50 17.80
C SER A 134 7.95 18.84 18.42
N LYS A 135 8.44 17.74 17.83
CA LYS A 135 9.65 17.05 18.29
C LYS A 135 10.85 17.51 17.47
N GLU A 136 11.70 18.33 18.06
CA GLU A 136 13.01 18.76 17.50
C GLU A 136 14.03 17.61 17.35
N SER A 137 13.70 16.39 17.72
CA SER A 137 14.62 15.25 17.67
C SER A 137 14.49 14.48 16.36
N VAL A 138 15.64 14.20 15.75
CA VAL A 138 15.86 13.45 14.49
C VAL A 138 15.34 12.00 14.51
N GLU A 139 14.78 11.52 15.61
CA GLU A 139 14.17 10.19 15.67
C GLU A 139 12.78 10.22 15.04
N SER A 140 12.66 9.57 13.89
CA SER A 140 11.36 9.31 13.24
C SER A 140 10.44 8.61 14.23
N THR A 141 9.43 9.34 14.72
CA THR A 141 8.44 8.74 15.63
C THR A 141 7.58 7.77 14.83
N LEU A 142 7.76 6.47 15.06
CA LEU A 142 6.90 5.45 14.49
C LEU A 142 5.56 5.49 15.22
N PHE A 143 4.52 5.86 14.49
CA PHE A 143 3.15 5.82 15.00
C PHE A 143 2.53 4.44 14.79
N SER A 144 1.90 3.92 15.82
CA SER A 144 1.11 2.68 15.73
C SER A 144 -0.35 2.99 16.08
N PRO A 145 -1.31 2.35 15.39
CA PRO A 145 -1.14 1.45 14.26
C PRO A 145 -0.79 2.18 12.95
N HIS A 146 -0.15 1.47 12.01
CA HIS A 146 -0.04 1.90 10.63
C HIS A 146 -1.38 1.66 9.91
N TYR A 147 -1.88 2.66 9.21
CA TYR A 147 -3.09 2.51 8.42
C TYR A 147 -2.73 2.16 6.98
N VAL A 148 -3.14 0.99 6.53
CA VAL A 148 -3.03 0.56 5.13
C VAL A 148 -4.34 0.89 4.44
N VAL A 149 -4.31 1.87 3.56
CA VAL A 149 -5.49 2.33 2.81
C VAL A 149 -5.49 1.66 1.44
N ILE A 150 -6.51 0.84 1.20
CA ILE A 150 -6.72 0.12 -0.05
C ILE A 150 -7.79 0.86 -0.84
N VAL A 151 -7.44 1.33 -2.03
CA VAL A 151 -8.35 2.10 -2.88
C VAL A 151 -8.62 1.30 -4.15
N THR A 152 -9.84 0.85 -4.33
CA THR A 152 -10.29 0.17 -5.55
C THR A 152 -11.16 1.06 -6.43
N ASP A 153 -11.71 2.15 -5.86
CA ASP A 153 -12.38 3.23 -6.59
C ASP A 153 -12.03 4.58 -5.95
N GLU A 154 -11.52 5.49 -6.76
CA GLU A 154 -11.06 6.82 -6.32
C GLU A 154 -12.20 7.82 -6.09
N LYS A 155 -13.41 7.58 -6.64
CA LYS A 155 -14.53 8.53 -6.62
C LYS A 155 -14.90 9.03 -5.22
N LEU A 156 -14.73 8.17 -4.22
CA LEU A 156 -15.09 8.52 -2.84
C LEU A 156 -14.01 9.33 -2.12
N ILE A 157 -12.79 9.44 -2.67
CA ILE A 157 -11.70 10.16 -1.99
C ILE A 157 -11.24 11.41 -2.70
N LEU A 158 -11.47 11.55 -4.03
CA LEU A 158 -10.94 12.66 -4.83
C LEU A 158 -11.28 14.04 -4.26
N ASP A 159 -12.51 14.21 -3.76
CA ASP A 159 -12.98 15.48 -3.19
C ASP A 159 -12.85 15.55 -1.66
N HIS A 160 -12.17 14.61 -1.05
CA HIS A 160 -12.03 14.58 0.40
C HIS A 160 -10.71 15.20 0.85
N ILE A 161 -10.74 15.94 1.97
CA ILE A 161 -9.57 16.61 2.55
C ILE A 161 -8.40 15.66 2.87
N ILE A 162 -8.67 14.38 3.04
CA ILE A 162 -7.64 13.36 3.30
C ILE A 162 -6.63 13.26 2.16
N MET A 163 -6.99 13.70 0.96
CA MET A 163 -6.08 13.71 -0.19
C MET A 163 -4.82 14.55 0.05
N GLU A 164 -4.86 15.53 0.95
CA GLU A 164 -3.68 16.29 1.34
C GLU A 164 -2.55 15.39 1.90
N PHE A 165 -2.93 14.29 2.56
CA PHE A 165 -1.96 13.34 3.13
C PHE A 165 -1.46 12.29 2.12
N PHE A 166 -2.14 12.13 1.00
CA PHE A 166 -1.74 11.16 -0.05
C PHE A 166 -0.93 11.79 -1.17
N THR A 167 -1.01 13.12 -1.34
CA THR A 167 -0.34 13.87 -2.41
C THR A 167 0.96 14.52 -1.96
N GLU A 168 1.21 14.62 -0.66
CA GLU A 168 2.49 15.10 -0.16
C GLU A 168 3.56 14.01 -0.34
N ASP A 169 4.69 14.38 -0.93
CA ASP A 169 5.86 13.48 -0.99
C ASP A 169 6.25 13.09 0.44
N PRO A 170 6.47 11.81 0.70
CA PRO A 170 7.02 11.38 1.98
C PRO A 170 8.43 11.96 2.10
N THR A 171 8.58 13.01 2.89
CA THR A 171 9.87 13.62 3.25
C THR A 171 10.65 12.74 4.21
#